data_e4f13fb4778ee9dd94ccb340b2c91b84
#
_entry.id   e4f13fb4778ee9dd94ccb340b2c91b84
#
_cell.length_a   1.000
_cell.length_b   1.000
_cell.length_c   1.000
_cell.angle_alpha   90.00
_cell.angle_beta   90.00
_cell.angle_gamma   90.00
#
_symmetry.space_group_name_H-M   'P 1'
#
loop_
_entity.id
_entity.type
_entity.pdbx_description
1 polymer ?
#
loop_
_entity_poly.entity_id
_entity_poly.type
_entity_poly.pdbx_seq_one_letter_code
_entity_poly.pdbx_strand_id
1 'polypeptide(L)'
;VRYYWALSNYKFKDYYTAETNFEQFIESYPRSPFIQDAAYLHIDCLYRSTLRYELDQTPTYKAIGAISEYILEFPDNSHMQECRDALVELNKKAFELGYNA
;
A
#
# COMPACT_ATOMS: atom_id res chain seq x y z
N VAL A 1 16.36 -11.12 2.42
CA VAL A 1 17.06 -10.08 3.21
C VAL A 1 16.34 -8.74 3.13
N ARG A 2 16.01 -8.27 1.92
CA ARG A 2 15.25 -7.02 1.79
C ARG A 2 13.86 -7.09 2.41
N TYR A 3 13.23 -8.26 2.36
CA TYR A 3 11.92 -8.44 2.96
C TYR A 3 11.97 -8.22 4.48
N TYR A 4 12.97 -8.82 5.14
CA TYR A 4 13.12 -8.65 6.59
C TYR A 4 13.51 -7.22 6.96
N TRP A 5 14.31 -6.57 6.12
CA TRP A 5 14.65 -5.17 6.31
C TRP A 5 13.39 -4.29 6.28
N ALA A 6 12.54 -4.53 5.29
CA ALA A 6 11.29 -3.79 5.16
C ALA A 6 10.36 -4.07 6.34
N LEU A 7 10.28 -5.33 6.80
CA LEU A 7 9.50 -5.67 7.99
C LEU A 7 10.00 -4.94 9.23
N SER A 8 11.31 -4.82 9.37
CA SER A 8 11.91 -4.12 10.50
C SER A 8 11.49 -2.65 10.49
N ASN A 9 11.58 -2.00 9.34
CA ASN A 9 11.14 -0.61 9.19
C ASN A 9 9.66 -0.47 9.50
N TYR A 10 8.84 -1.42 9.07
CA TYR A 10 7.41 -1.42 9.32
C TYR A 10 7.12 -1.50 10.83
N LYS A 11 7.83 -2.37 11.53
CA LYS A 11 7.66 -2.53 12.98
C LYS A 11 8.07 -1.29 13.75
N PHE A 12 9.06 -0.55 13.26
CA PHE A 12 9.46 0.72 13.87
C PHE A 12 8.60 1.89 13.40
N LYS A 13 7.53 1.63 12.66
CA LYS A 13 6.61 2.64 12.15
C LYS A 13 7.25 3.62 11.17
N ASP A 14 8.36 3.24 10.57
CA ASP A 14 8.99 4.01 9.50
C ASP A 14 8.37 3.57 8.17
N TYR A 15 7.14 4.01 7.95
CA TYR A 15 6.34 3.52 6.81
C TYR A 15 6.87 3.99 5.47
N TYR A 16 7.48 5.15 5.42
CA TYR A 16 8.06 5.64 4.17
C TYR A 16 9.20 4.73 3.69
N THR A 17 10.14 4.42 4.58
CA THR A 17 11.25 3.54 4.24
C THR A 17 10.77 2.12 3.98
N ALA A 18 9.80 1.64 4.78
CA ALA A 18 9.23 0.31 4.60
C ALA A 18 8.56 0.19 3.23
N GLU A 19 7.76 1.18 2.85
CA GLU A 19 7.09 1.21 1.55
C GLU A 19 8.10 1.09 0.40
N THR A 20 9.16 1.88 0.44
CA THR A 20 10.19 1.84 -0.58
C THR A 20 10.87 0.47 -0.65
N ASN A 21 11.20 -0.11 0.51
CA ASN A 21 11.84 -1.42 0.56
C ASN A 21 10.92 -2.54 0.08
N PHE A 22 9.64 -2.49 0.42
CA PHE A 22 8.68 -3.47 -0.09
C PHE A 22 8.52 -3.34 -1.60
N GLU A 23 8.45 -2.12 -2.12
CA GLU A 23 8.36 -1.89 -3.56
C GLU A 23 9.56 -2.47 -4.29
N GLN A 24 10.77 -2.22 -3.80
CA GLN A 24 11.98 -2.78 -4.38
C GLN A 24 11.99 -4.30 -4.33
N PHE A 25 11.52 -4.88 -3.22
CA PHE A 25 11.42 -6.33 -3.09
C PHE A 25 10.47 -6.91 -4.14
N ILE A 26 9.32 -6.30 -4.32
CA ILE A 26 8.31 -6.76 -5.27
C ILE A 26 8.86 -6.71 -6.70
N GLU A 27 9.57 -5.64 -7.05
CA GLU A 27 10.16 -5.50 -8.38
C GLU A 27 11.32 -6.48 -8.62
N SER A 28 12.12 -6.74 -7.59
CA SER A 28 13.30 -7.61 -7.71
C SER A 28 12.96 -9.09 -7.65
N TYR A 29 11.92 -9.45 -6.90
CA TYR A 29 11.59 -10.85 -6.64
C TYR A 29 10.10 -11.11 -6.85
N PRO A 30 9.58 -10.91 -8.07
CA PRO A 30 8.13 -11.02 -8.32
C PRO A 30 7.58 -12.43 -8.16
N ARG A 31 8.44 -13.45 -8.10
CA ARG A 31 8.03 -14.85 -7.93
C ARG A 31 8.32 -15.40 -6.54
N SER A 32 8.71 -14.53 -5.61
CA SER A 32 8.99 -14.95 -4.25
C SER A 32 7.73 -15.48 -3.56
N PRO A 33 7.86 -16.49 -2.68
CA PRO A 33 6.71 -16.93 -1.87
C PRO A 33 6.21 -15.87 -0.90
N PHE A 34 7.00 -14.82 -0.65
CA PHE A 34 6.61 -13.70 0.21
C PHE A 34 5.99 -12.55 -0.57
N ILE A 35 5.78 -12.70 -1.90
CA ILE A 35 5.36 -11.58 -2.73
C ILE A 35 3.97 -11.06 -2.34
N GLN A 36 3.04 -11.95 -2.00
CA GLN A 36 1.70 -11.56 -1.61
C GLN A 36 1.71 -10.79 -0.31
N ASP A 37 2.47 -11.27 0.68
CA ASP A 37 2.59 -10.57 1.96
C ASP A 37 3.28 -9.22 1.80
N ALA A 38 4.34 -9.18 1.00
CA ALA A 38 5.06 -7.93 0.74
C ALA A 38 4.14 -6.90 0.06
N ALA A 39 3.34 -7.34 -0.91
CA ALA A 39 2.40 -6.46 -1.59
C ALA A 39 1.35 -5.91 -0.63
N TYR A 40 0.82 -6.75 0.25
CA TYR A 40 -0.16 -6.31 1.23
C TYR A 40 0.43 -5.30 2.22
N LEU A 41 1.64 -5.57 2.71
CA LEU A 41 2.32 -4.65 3.63
C LEU A 41 2.70 -3.34 2.95
N HIS A 42 3.04 -3.38 1.67
CA HIS A 42 3.29 -2.18 0.87
C HIS A 42 2.04 -1.30 0.82
N ILE A 43 0.88 -1.91 0.58
CA ILE A 43 -0.40 -1.22 0.57
C ILE A 43 -0.69 -0.61 1.94
N ASP A 44 -0.45 -1.37 3.02
CA ASP A 44 -0.68 -0.88 4.37
C ASP A 44 0.18 0.35 4.67
N CYS A 45 1.45 0.33 4.26
CA CYS A 45 2.33 1.48 4.42
C CYS A 45 1.79 2.71 3.69
N LEU A 46 1.33 2.54 2.46
CA LEU A 46 0.76 3.63 1.68
C LEU A 46 -0.52 4.17 2.33
N TYR A 47 -1.39 3.28 2.81
CA TYR A 47 -2.62 3.68 3.48
C TYR A 47 -2.32 4.51 4.72
N ARG A 48 -1.37 4.07 5.54
CA ARG A 48 -0.98 4.81 6.74
C ARG A 48 -0.37 6.16 6.41
N SER A 49 0.33 6.26 5.28
CA SER A 49 0.84 7.54 4.79
C SER A 49 -0.28 8.50 4.42
N THR A 50 -1.41 8.00 3.90
CA THR A 50 -2.55 8.87 3.59
C THR A 50 -3.16 9.48 4.85
N LEU A 51 -3.11 8.76 5.96
CA LEU A 51 -3.64 9.28 7.23
C LEU A 51 -2.75 10.37 7.82
N ARG A 52 -1.44 10.28 7.55
CA ARG A 52 -0.47 11.23 8.07
C ARG A 52 -0.44 12.53 7.27
N TYR A 53 -0.64 12.45 5.96
CA TYR A 53 -0.54 13.60 5.05
C TYR A 53 -1.91 13.87 4.41
N GLU A 54 -2.85 14.34 5.23
CA GLU A 54 -4.23 14.51 4.78
C GLU A 54 -4.40 15.49 3.62
N LEU A 55 -3.58 16.54 3.58
CA LEU A 55 -3.69 17.58 2.53
C LEU A 55 -2.94 17.22 1.25
N ASP A 56 -2.06 16.22 1.29
CA ASP A 56 -1.31 15.78 0.13
C ASP A 56 -2.01 14.57 -0.48
N GLN A 57 -2.47 14.71 -1.72
CA GLN A 57 -3.19 13.65 -2.42
C GLN A 57 -2.27 12.59 -3.03
N THR A 58 -0.96 12.84 -3.11
CA THR A 58 -0.02 11.92 -3.73
C THR A 58 -0.03 10.54 -3.07
N PRO A 59 0.07 10.42 -1.73
CA PRO A 59 -0.03 9.10 -1.09
C PRO A 59 -1.37 8.42 -1.35
N THR A 60 -2.46 9.19 -1.41
CA THR A 60 -3.79 8.64 -1.68
C THR A 60 -3.85 7.99 -3.05
N TYR A 61 -3.37 8.66 -4.09
CA TYR A 61 -3.37 8.10 -5.44
C TYR A 61 -2.45 6.89 -5.56
N LYS A 62 -1.29 6.92 -4.92
CA LYS A 62 -0.39 5.76 -4.88
C LYS A 62 -1.05 4.55 -4.23
N ALA A 63 -1.75 4.76 -3.12
CA ALA A 63 -2.45 3.70 -2.41
C ALA A 63 -3.55 3.10 -3.27
N ILE A 64 -4.34 3.93 -3.95
CA ILE A 64 -5.40 3.47 -4.83
C ILE A 64 -4.82 2.58 -5.94
N GLY A 65 -3.74 3.03 -6.58
CA GLY A 65 -3.09 2.26 -7.63
C GLY A 65 -2.54 0.93 -7.13
N ALA A 66 -1.87 0.94 -5.99
CA ALA A 66 -1.30 -0.27 -5.41
C ALA A 66 -2.36 -1.29 -5.00
N ILE A 67 -3.46 -0.82 -4.41
CA ILE A 67 -4.57 -1.71 -4.02
C ILE A 67 -5.22 -2.30 -5.26
N SER A 68 -5.43 -1.51 -6.30
CA SER A 68 -6.02 -1.99 -7.55
C SER A 68 -5.16 -3.08 -8.18
N GLU A 69 -3.85 -2.88 -8.23
CA GLU A 69 -2.93 -3.89 -8.76
C GLU A 69 -2.94 -5.16 -7.92
N TYR A 70 -2.97 -5.02 -6.60
CA TYR A 70 -3.00 -6.15 -5.69
C TYR A 70 -4.25 -7.01 -5.92
N ILE A 71 -5.41 -6.38 -6.07
CA ILE A 71 -6.66 -7.09 -6.31
C ILE A 71 -6.60 -7.85 -7.65
N LEU A 72 -6.01 -7.24 -8.69
CA LEU A 72 -5.89 -7.88 -9.99
C LEU A 72 -4.92 -9.06 -9.98
N GLU A 73 -3.80 -8.93 -9.27
CA GLU A 73 -2.78 -9.99 -9.21
C GLU A 73 -3.17 -11.13 -8.27
N PHE A 74 -3.87 -10.82 -7.19
CA PHE A 74 -4.20 -11.80 -6.15
C PHE A 74 -5.71 -11.78 -5.87
N PRO A 75 -6.53 -12.21 -6.84
CA PRO A 75 -7.99 -12.13 -6.69
C PRO A 75 -8.54 -13.00 -5.57
N ASP A 76 -7.79 -14.04 -5.16
CA ASP A 76 -8.21 -14.95 -4.09
C ASP A 76 -7.53 -14.66 -2.75
N ASN A 77 -7.00 -13.44 -2.57
CA ASN A 77 -6.29 -13.11 -1.34
C ASN A 77 -7.25 -13.02 -0.15
N SER A 78 -6.72 -13.31 1.04
CA SER A 78 -7.51 -13.32 2.27
C SER A 78 -7.90 -11.93 2.76
N HIS A 79 -7.32 -10.89 2.17
CA HIS A 79 -7.56 -9.50 2.56
C HIS A 79 -8.43 -8.75 1.55
N MET A 80 -9.15 -9.48 0.68
CA MET A 80 -9.93 -8.86 -0.39
C MET A 80 -10.94 -7.85 0.14
N GLN A 81 -11.67 -8.21 1.21
CA GLN A 81 -12.68 -7.32 1.76
C GLN A 81 -12.03 -6.05 2.32
N GLU A 82 -10.93 -6.19 3.03
CA GLU A 82 -10.19 -5.06 3.57
C GLU A 82 -9.67 -4.14 2.47
N CYS A 83 -9.16 -4.73 1.39
CA CYS A 83 -8.67 -3.97 0.24
C CYS A 83 -9.80 -3.19 -0.44
N ARG A 84 -10.95 -3.81 -0.61
CA ARG A 84 -12.11 -3.15 -1.21
C ARG A 84 -12.61 -2.00 -0.36
N ASP A 85 -12.69 -2.20 0.95
CA ASP A 85 -13.13 -1.17 1.88
C ASP A 85 -12.16 0.02 1.87
N ALA A 86 -10.86 -0.28 1.89
CA ALA A 86 -9.84 0.77 1.82
C ALA A 86 -9.91 1.52 0.50
N LEU A 87 -10.14 0.82 -0.61
CA LEU A 87 -10.23 1.45 -1.92
C LEU A 87 -11.41 2.41 -1.99
N VAL A 88 -12.57 2.01 -1.48
CA VAL A 88 -13.75 2.87 -1.44
C VAL A 88 -13.46 4.12 -0.61
N GLU A 89 -12.86 3.95 0.56
CA GLU A 89 -12.53 5.06 1.45
C GLU A 89 -11.54 6.03 0.81
N LEU A 90 -10.50 5.50 0.16
CA LEU A 90 -9.50 6.33 -0.49
C LEU A 90 -10.04 7.08 -1.69
N ASN A 91 -10.91 6.44 -2.49
CA ASN A 91 -11.56 7.12 -3.60
C ASN A 91 -12.45 8.26 -3.12
N LYS A 92 -13.18 8.05 -2.04
CA LYS A 92 -14.00 9.09 -1.44
C LYS A 92 -13.15 10.25 -0.95
N LYS A 93 -12.04 9.95 -0.29
CA LYS A 93 -11.11 10.97 0.20
C LYS A 93 -10.53 11.79 -0.95
N ALA A 94 -10.10 11.11 -2.01
CA ALA A 94 -9.55 11.79 -3.19
C ALA A 94 -10.60 12.69 -3.84
N PHE A 95 -11.84 12.23 -3.94
CA PHE A 95 -12.92 13.03 -4.50
C PHE A 95 -13.20 14.28 -3.66
N GLU A 96 -13.28 14.11 -2.34
CA GLU A 96 -13.55 15.23 -1.44
C GLU A 96 -12.45 16.28 -1.49
N LEU A 97 -11.18 15.86 -1.46
CA LEU A 97 -10.05 16.78 -1.52
C LEU A 97 -9.98 17.48 -2.89
N GLY A 98 -10.21 16.73 -3.96
CA GLY A 98 -10.22 17.32 -5.30
C GLY A 98 -11.37 18.30 -5.51
N TYR A 99 -12.52 18.01 -4.93
CA TYR A 99 -13.68 18.89 -5.03
C TYR A 99 -13.44 20.22 -4.29
N ASN A 100 -12.78 20.14 -3.15
CA ASN A 100 -12.51 21.32 -2.32
C ASN A 100 -11.26 22.08 -2.73
N ALA A 101 -10.48 21.54 -3.62
CA ALA A 101 -9.29 22.21 -4.13
C ALA A 101 -9.65 23.21 -5.23
#